data_dfb3caece3e138e11294ece560cf34cc
#
_entry.id   dfb3caece3e138e11294ece560cf34cc
#
_cell.length_a   1.000
_cell.length_b   1.000
_cell.length_c   1.000
_cell.angle_alpha   90.00
_cell.angle_beta   90.00
_cell.angle_gamma   90.00
#
_symmetry.space_group_name_H-M   'P 1'
#
loop_
_entity.id
_entity.type
_entity.pdbx_description
1 polymer ?
#
loop_
_entity_poly.entity_id
_entity_poly.type
_entity_poly.pdbx_seq_one_letter_code
_entity_poly.pdbx_strand_id
1 'polypeptide(L)'
;MGALPATKPDEATRRREFEELAKPRVREIYNAALRMTRNQDDAEDLAQEVLVRAYTAFHQFKRGTNFKAWLYRILVNTYINQYRRRARAPKMTSWEEVLPDMEPLLEDRPGSLEAQPEAALLSRIPDDEVQPALEALPEEFRVAVILSDVEEFSYKEIADILRIPLGTVRSRIFRGRRLLRRSLGKYAKARGII
;
A
#
# COMPACT_ATOMS: atom_id res chain seq x y z
N MET A 1 19.80 -25.54 36.42
CA MET A 1 20.44 -24.62 35.44
C MET A 1 19.39 -23.60 35.08
N GLY A 2 19.42 -22.42 35.75
CA GLY A 2 18.47 -21.35 35.53
C GLY A 2 18.79 -20.59 34.24
N ALA A 3 17.79 -20.48 33.37
CA ALA A 3 17.88 -19.61 32.21
C ALA A 3 17.97 -18.16 32.72
N LEU A 4 19.04 -17.45 32.36
CA LEU A 4 19.18 -16.02 32.62
C LEU A 4 18.03 -15.29 31.92
N PRO A 5 17.37 -14.32 32.60
CA PRO A 5 16.34 -13.52 31.94
C PRO A 5 16.99 -12.76 30.79
N ALA A 6 16.41 -12.84 29.59
CA ALA A 6 16.82 -12.06 28.44
C ALA A 6 16.74 -10.58 28.83
N THR A 7 17.88 -9.95 29.07
CA THR A 7 18.01 -8.51 29.32
C THR A 7 17.40 -7.77 28.12
N LYS A 8 16.46 -6.87 28.40
CA LYS A 8 15.94 -5.95 27.35
C LYS A 8 17.15 -5.26 26.70
N PRO A 9 17.24 -5.27 25.36
CA PRO A 9 18.35 -4.61 24.68
C PRO A 9 18.40 -3.14 25.13
N ASP A 10 19.60 -2.67 25.44
CA ASP A 10 19.88 -1.27 25.75
C ASP A 10 19.30 -0.36 24.66
N GLU A 11 18.88 0.84 25.05
CA GLU A 11 18.25 1.81 24.12
C GLU A 11 19.14 2.14 22.93
N ALA A 12 20.46 2.22 23.14
CA ALA A 12 21.44 2.45 22.08
C ALA A 12 21.47 1.28 21.07
N THR A 13 21.41 0.04 21.56
CA THR A 13 21.35 -1.16 20.71
C THR A 13 20.04 -1.21 19.93
N ARG A 14 18.91 -0.91 20.57
CA ARG A 14 17.60 -0.85 19.92
C ARG A 14 17.56 0.21 18.82
N ARG A 15 18.14 1.38 19.08
CA ARG A 15 18.23 2.47 18.12
C ARG A 15 19.04 2.08 16.89
N ARG A 16 20.22 1.47 17.07
CA ARG A 16 21.06 1.01 15.96
C ARG A 16 20.36 -0.02 15.11
N GLU A 17 19.77 -1.03 15.74
CA GLU A 17 19.01 -2.08 15.04
C GLU A 17 17.85 -1.49 14.20
N PHE A 18 17.09 -0.55 14.78
CA PHE A 18 16.04 0.14 14.05
C PHE A 18 16.59 0.93 12.86
N GLU A 19 17.66 1.71 13.07
CA GLU A 19 18.29 2.51 12.02
C GLU A 19 18.79 1.64 10.86
N GLU A 20 19.41 0.50 11.15
CA GLU A 20 19.87 -0.45 10.12
C GLU A 20 18.72 -0.98 9.26
N LEU A 21 17.58 -1.29 9.86
CA LEU A 21 16.41 -1.78 9.15
C LEU A 21 15.62 -0.68 8.44
N ALA A 22 15.55 0.52 9.03
CA ALA A 22 14.72 1.60 8.53
C ALA A 22 15.39 2.44 7.44
N LYS A 23 16.70 2.73 7.54
CA LYS A 23 17.44 3.59 6.58
C LYS A 23 17.20 3.20 5.11
N PRO A 24 17.32 1.92 4.69
CA PRO A 24 17.09 1.53 3.30
C PRO A 24 15.63 1.70 2.86
N ARG A 25 14.68 1.85 3.81
CA ARG A 25 13.24 1.93 3.57
C ARG A 25 12.67 3.35 3.59
N VAL A 26 13.45 4.34 4.03
CA VAL A 26 12.97 5.74 4.16
C VAL A 26 12.41 6.25 2.84
N ARG A 27 13.16 6.06 1.75
CA ARG A 27 12.74 6.51 0.41
C ARG A 27 11.52 5.73 -0.11
N GLU A 28 11.44 4.44 0.16
CA GLU A 28 10.28 3.60 -0.22
C GLU A 28 9.02 4.09 0.50
N ILE A 29 9.11 4.36 1.81
CA ILE A 29 7.99 4.87 2.62
C ILE A 29 7.55 6.25 2.13
N TYR A 30 8.48 7.17 1.84
CA TYR A 30 8.15 8.48 1.29
C TYR A 30 7.42 8.36 -0.07
N ASN A 31 7.95 7.56 -0.99
CA ASN A 31 7.33 7.36 -2.30
C ASN A 31 5.93 6.73 -2.19
N ALA A 32 5.76 5.74 -1.32
CA ALA A 32 4.45 5.15 -1.05
C ALA A 32 3.48 6.17 -0.43
N ALA A 33 3.96 6.97 0.53
CA ALA A 33 3.18 8.05 1.12
C ALA A 33 2.75 9.08 0.06
N LEU A 34 3.65 9.47 -0.85
CA LEU A 34 3.35 10.42 -1.94
C LEU A 34 2.26 9.88 -2.87
N ARG A 35 2.35 8.59 -3.27
CA ARG A 35 1.31 7.94 -4.08
C ARG A 35 -0.05 7.85 -3.35
N MET A 36 -0.03 7.74 -2.03
CA MET A 36 -1.27 7.67 -1.22
C MET A 36 -1.88 9.05 -1.00
N THR A 37 -1.07 10.05 -0.62
CA THR A 37 -1.54 11.40 -0.19
C THR A 37 -1.81 12.34 -1.35
N ARG A 38 -1.10 12.19 -2.49
CA ARG A 38 -1.14 13.07 -3.68
C ARG A 38 -0.64 14.50 -3.40
N ASN A 39 0.09 14.69 -2.32
CA ASN A 39 0.63 15.98 -1.91
C ASN A 39 1.98 15.77 -1.26
N GLN A 40 2.98 16.57 -1.63
CA GLN A 40 4.34 16.42 -1.17
C GLN A 40 4.46 16.68 0.33
N ASP A 41 3.86 17.77 0.81
CA ASP A 41 3.92 18.15 2.24
C ASP A 41 3.25 17.07 3.10
N ASP A 42 2.06 16.60 2.68
CA ASP A 42 1.36 15.52 3.35
C ASP A 42 2.14 14.19 3.32
N ALA A 43 2.90 13.93 2.26
CA ALA A 43 3.73 12.73 2.15
C ALA A 43 4.93 12.79 3.08
N GLU A 44 5.58 13.95 3.19
CA GLU A 44 6.68 14.19 4.13
C GLU A 44 6.22 14.03 5.57
N ASP A 45 5.12 14.68 5.94
CA ASP A 45 4.53 14.58 7.27
C ASP A 45 4.15 13.14 7.61
N LEU A 46 3.48 12.44 6.67
CA LEU A 46 3.10 11.05 6.85
C LEU A 46 4.32 10.15 7.02
N ALA A 47 5.34 10.31 6.18
CA ALA A 47 6.57 9.50 6.25
C ALA A 47 7.31 9.72 7.57
N GLN A 48 7.43 10.96 8.02
CA GLN A 48 8.04 11.30 9.31
C GLN A 48 7.24 10.68 10.47
N GLU A 49 5.93 10.85 10.49
CA GLU A 49 5.06 10.28 11.54
C GLU A 49 5.17 8.76 11.58
N VAL A 50 5.23 8.09 10.42
CA VAL A 50 5.40 6.63 10.33
C VAL A 50 6.72 6.19 10.94
N LEU A 51 7.83 6.86 10.65
CA LEU A 51 9.14 6.52 11.20
C LEU A 51 9.20 6.72 12.72
N VAL A 52 8.62 7.79 13.23
CA VAL A 52 8.51 8.05 14.68
C VAL A 52 7.66 6.98 15.36
N ARG A 53 6.49 6.64 14.79
CA ARG A 53 5.61 5.58 15.30
C ARG A 53 6.28 4.21 15.26
N ALA A 54 6.99 3.92 14.17
CA ALA A 54 7.73 2.69 14.00
C ALA A 54 8.83 2.57 15.06
N TYR A 55 9.63 3.61 15.30
CA TYR A 55 10.64 3.60 16.35
C TYR A 55 10.04 3.38 17.74
N THR A 56 8.97 4.09 18.06
CA THR A 56 8.26 3.96 19.34
C THR A 56 7.71 2.55 19.54
N ALA A 57 7.15 1.95 18.49
CA ALA A 57 6.57 0.61 18.50
C ALA A 57 7.60 -0.51 18.21
N PHE A 58 8.88 -0.21 18.01
CA PHE A 58 9.89 -1.19 17.59
C PHE A 58 10.08 -2.33 18.57
N HIS A 59 9.81 -2.10 19.86
CA HIS A 59 9.81 -3.16 20.89
C HIS A 59 8.74 -4.24 20.64
N GLN A 60 7.72 -3.95 19.80
CA GLN A 60 6.66 -4.91 19.41
C GLN A 60 7.02 -5.65 18.10
N PHE A 61 8.07 -5.20 17.38
CA PHE A 61 8.50 -5.87 16.17
C PHE A 61 9.11 -7.22 16.51
N LYS A 62 8.55 -8.29 15.91
CA LYS A 62 9.06 -9.65 16.07
C LYS A 62 10.24 -9.87 15.12
N ARG A 63 11.44 -9.97 15.68
CA ARG A 63 12.66 -10.24 14.89
C ARG A 63 12.50 -11.51 14.05
N GLY A 64 13.09 -11.50 12.86
CA GLY A 64 12.97 -12.62 11.90
C GLY A 64 11.70 -12.60 11.06
N THR A 65 10.80 -11.61 11.26
CA THR A 65 9.65 -11.39 10.39
C THR A 65 9.93 -10.29 9.35
N ASN A 66 9.01 -10.09 8.39
CA ASN A 66 9.16 -9.10 7.34
C ASN A 66 9.00 -7.67 7.90
N PHE A 67 10.14 -6.96 8.11
CA PHE A 67 10.16 -5.59 8.60
C PHE A 67 9.48 -4.62 7.63
N LYS A 68 9.64 -4.81 6.30
CA LYS A 68 8.95 -4.00 5.28
C LYS A 68 7.44 -4.08 5.48
N ALA A 69 6.88 -5.28 5.58
CA ALA A 69 5.43 -5.45 5.78
C ALA A 69 4.94 -4.84 7.10
N TRP A 70 5.73 -4.97 8.18
CA TRP A 70 5.41 -4.35 9.47
C TRP A 70 5.40 -2.82 9.38
N LEU A 71 6.37 -2.22 8.69
CA LEU A 71 6.47 -0.77 8.50
C LEU A 71 5.32 -0.24 7.62
N TYR A 72 4.97 -0.95 6.54
CA TYR A 72 3.84 -0.61 5.67
C TYR A 72 2.49 -0.72 6.37
N ARG A 73 2.34 -1.63 7.32
CA ARG A 73 1.16 -1.69 8.18
C ARG A 73 1.01 -0.41 9.03
N ILE A 74 2.12 0.13 9.54
CA ILE A 74 2.10 1.41 10.27
C ILE A 74 1.76 2.55 9.30
N LEU A 75 2.37 2.58 8.11
CA LEU A 75 2.09 3.58 7.06
C LEU A 75 0.61 3.63 6.71
N VAL A 76 0.02 2.50 6.33
CA VAL A 76 -1.39 2.44 5.91
C VAL A 76 -2.33 2.80 7.05
N ASN A 77 -2.09 2.32 8.27
CA ASN A 77 -2.91 2.66 9.41
C ASN A 77 -2.85 4.16 9.74
N THR A 78 -1.66 4.78 9.65
CA THR A 78 -1.49 6.22 9.89
C THR A 78 -2.20 7.01 8.81
N TYR A 79 -2.03 6.65 7.54
CA TYR A 79 -2.70 7.26 6.40
C TYR A 79 -4.23 7.20 6.51
N ILE A 80 -4.80 6.00 6.74
CA ILE A 80 -6.26 5.84 6.88
C ILE A 80 -6.81 6.68 8.04
N ASN A 81 -6.09 6.76 9.16
CA ASN A 81 -6.52 7.56 10.31
C ASN A 81 -6.49 9.07 9.99
N GLN A 82 -5.46 9.57 9.30
CA GLN A 82 -5.38 10.95 8.85
C GLN A 82 -6.47 11.28 7.83
N TYR A 83 -6.66 10.41 6.83
CA TYR A 83 -7.69 10.55 5.81
C TYR A 83 -9.09 10.60 6.42
N ARG A 84 -9.41 9.67 7.32
CA ARG A 84 -10.71 9.66 8.03
C ARG A 84 -10.94 10.93 8.87
N ARG A 85 -9.90 11.52 9.43
CA ARG A 85 -10.00 12.81 10.12
C ARG A 85 -10.34 13.95 9.15
N ARG A 86 -9.75 13.96 7.95
CA ARG A 86 -10.02 14.94 6.90
C ARG A 86 -11.39 14.70 6.24
N ALA A 87 -11.79 13.45 6.04
CA ALA A 87 -13.05 13.04 5.41
C ALA A 87 -14.29 13.11 6.34
N ARG A 88 -14.16 13.53 7.58
CA ARG A 88 -15.30 13.84 8.48
C ARG A 88 -16.11 15.07 8.05
N ALA A 89 -15.73 15.75 6.97
CA ALA A 89 -16.64 16.55 6.16
C ALA A 89 -17.44 15.61 5.23
N PRO A 90 -18.78 15.75 5.10
CA PRO A 90 -19.64 14.71 4.52
C PRO A 90 -19.54 14.66 3.00
N LYS A 91 -18.87 13.66 2.47
CA LYS A 91 -19.04 13.13 1.10
C LYS A 91 -18.73 11.64 1.08
N MET A 92 -19.63 10.85 1.62
CA MET A 92 -19.70 9.44 1.25
C MET A 92 -20.55 9.34 -0.01
N THR A 93 -19.90 9.27 -1.15
CA THR A 93 -20.53 8.74 -2.36
C THR A 93 -20.54 7.22 -2.19
N SER A 94 -21.72 6.60 -2.25
CA SER A 94 -21.84 5.14 -2.21
C SER A 94 -21.10 4.56 -3.41
N TRP A 95 -20.31 3.51 -3.19
CA TRP A 95 -19.50 2.85 -4.23
C TRP A 95 -20.34 2.22 -5.34
N GLU A 96 -21.61 1.94 -5.05
CA GLU A 96 -22.60 1.41 -5.99
C GLU A 96 -22.99 2.43 -7.06
N GLU A 97 -22.90 3.73 -6.75
CA GLU A 97 -23.19 4.82 -7.71
C GLU A 97 -22.05 5.07 -8.71
N VAL A 98 -20.81 4.69 -8.35
CA VAL A 98 -19.62 4.94 -9.21
C VAL A 98 -19.42 3.85 -10.25
N LEU A 99 -20.00 2.66 -10.06
CA LEU A 99 -19.81 1.50 -10.93
C LEU A 99 -21.15 0.72 -11.13
N PRO A 100 -22.12 1.30 -11.87
CA PRO A 100 -23.42 0.66 -12.06
C PRO A 100 -23.42 -0.64 -12.86
N ASP A 101 -22.35 -0.93 -13.64
CA ASP A 101 -22.24 -2.07 -14.56
C ASP A 101 -21.16 -3.09 -14.16
N MET A 102 -21.07 -3.41 -12.89
CA MET A 102 -20.11 -4.45 -12.49
C MET A 102 -20.74 -5.82 -12.55
N GLU A 103 -20.39 -6.58 -13.60
CA GLU A 103 -20.62 -8.02 -13.63
C GLU A 103 -20.10 -8.71 -12.36
N PRO A 104 -20.80 -9.72 -11.84
CA PRO A 104 -20.32 -10.53 -10.73
C PRO A 104 -18.89 -11.02 -11.05
N LEU A 105 -18.00 -10.97 -10.07
CA LEU A 105 -16.69 -11.59 -10.17
C LEU A 105 -16.91 -13.05 -10.51
N LEU A 106 -16.54 -13.47 -11.73
CA LEU A 106 -16.47 -14.87 -12.09
C LEU A 106 -15.59 -15.57 -11.05
N GLU A 107 -16.06 -16.72 -10.56
CA GLU A 107 -15.38 -17.49 -9.52
C GLU A 107 -13.90 -17.66 -9.84
N ASP A 108 -13.06 -17.25 -8.88
CA ASP A 108 -11.62 -17.27 -8.93
C ASP A 108 -11.09 -18.67 -9.27
N ARG A 109 -10.52 -18.83 -10.46
CA ARG A 109 -9.59 -19.92 -10.69
C ARG A 109 -8.30 -19.60 -9.94
N PRO A 110 -7.82 -20.47 -9.03
CA PRO A 110 -6.54 -20.26 -8.35
C PRO A 110 -5.42 -20.08 -9.40
N GLY A 111 -4.69 -18.97 -9.33
CA GLY A 111 -3.57 -18.72 -10.23
C GLY A 111 -3.78 -17.71 -11.35
N SER A 112 -5.03 -17.29 -11.66
CA SER A 112 -5.28 -16.40 -12.80
C SER A 112 -5.12 -14.90 -12.51
N LEU A 113 -5.07 -14.50 -11.24
CA LEU A 113 -4.98 -13.09 -10.82
C LEU A 113 -3.54 -12.59 -10.61
N GLU A 114 -2.59 -13.50 -10.37
CA GLU A 114 -1.18 -13.14 -10.15
C GLU A 114 -0.43 -12.84 -11.47
N ALA A 115 -0.93 -13.34 -12.60
CA ALA A 115 -0.32 -13.20 -13.92
C ALA A 115 -1.13 -12.29 -14.85
N GLN A 116 -1.81 -11.26 -14.33
CA GLN A 116 -2.60 -10.38 -15.18
C GLN A 116 -1.71 -9.36 -15.91
N PRO A 117 -1.95 -9.14 -17.24
CA PRO A 117 -1.17 -8.21 -18.07
C PRO A 117 -1.16 -6.77 -17.55
N GLU A 118 -2.12 -6.42 -16.68
CA GLU A 118 -2.28 -5.08 -16.11
C GLU A 118 -1.14 -4.69 -15.14
N ALA A 119 -0.56 -5.63 -14.40
CA ALA A 119 0.59 -5.36 -13.54
C ALA A 119 1.84 -5.03 -14.38
N ALA A 120 2.02 -5.74 -15.51
CA ALA A 120 3.10 -5.47 -16.45
C ALA A 120 2.91 -4.14 -17.21
N LEU A 121 1.67 -3.62 -17.29
CA LEU A 121 1.39 -2.33 -17.92
C LEU A 121 1.93 -1.17 -17.07
N LEU A 122 1.72 -1.21 -15.75
CA LEU A 122 2.17 -0.15 -14.84
C LEU A 122 3.68 0.01 -14.82
N SER A 123 4.44 -1.08 -15.00
CA SER A 123 5.91 -1.02 -15.06
C SER A 123 6.47 -0.44 -16.36
N ARG A 124 5.65 -0.29 -17.42
CA ARG A 124 6.04 0.21 -18.74
C ARG A 124 5.60 1.65 -18.99
N ILE A 125 4.70 2.19 -18.18
CA ILE A 125 4.21 3.56 -18.30
C ILE A 125 5.05 4.47 -17.40
N PRO A 126 5.49 5.65 -17.87
CA PRO A 126 6.21 6.61 -17.03
C PRO A 126 5.42 7.01 -15.78
N ASP A 127 6.13 7.23 -14.67
CA ASP A 127 5.54 7.56 -13.37
C ASP A 127 4.64 8.81 -13.41
N ASP A 128 4.97 9.80 -14.24
CA ASP A 128 4.23 11.05 -14.44
C ASP A 128 2.82 10.83 -15.03
N GLU A 129 2.62 9.76 -15.79
CA GLU A 129 1.32 9.39 -16.35
C GLU A 129 0.55 8.40 -15.45
N VAL A 130 1.29 7.54 -14.74
CA VAL A 130 0.69 6.58 -13.80
C VAL A 130 0.14 7.29 -12.57
N GLN A 131 0.82 8.31 -12.09
CA GLN A 131 0.43 9.04 -10.89
C GLN A 131 -0.98 9.65 -10.98
N PRO A 132 -1.36 10.42 -12.02
CA PRO A 132 -2.73 10.94 -12.16
C PRO A 132 -3.79 9.83 -12.26
N ALA A 133 -3.46 8.70 -12.90
CA ALA A 133 -4.37 7.57 -13.00
C ALA A 133 -4.60 6.88 -11.64
N LEU A 134 -3.54 6.72 -10.84
CA LEU A 134 -3.65 6.24 -9.47
C LEU A 134 -4.44 7.22 -8.60
N GLU A 135 -4.25 8.51 -8.81
CA GLU A 135 -4.97 9.57 -8.11
C GLU A 135 -6.47 9.54 -8.35
N ALA A 136 -6.89 9.16 -9.55
CA ALA A 136 -8.31 9.03 -9.89
C ALA A 136 -8.99 7.82 -9.24
N LEU A 137 -8.21 6.85 -8.72
CA LEU A 137 -8.78 5.69 -8.06
C LEU A 137 -9.40 6.05 -6.71
N PRO A 138 -10.53 5.39 -6.35
CA PRO A 138 -10.98 5.33 -4.97
C PRO A 138 -9.86 4.87 -4.03
N GLU A 139 -9.81 5.48 -2.84
CA GLU A 139 -8.72 5.27 -1.87
C GLU A 139 -8.43 3.80 -1.59
N GLU A 140 -9.47 3.01 -1.34
CA GLU A 140 -9.31 1.59 -0.99
C GLU A 140 -8.74 0.74 -2.13
N PHE A 141 -9.03 1.10 -3.39
CA PHE A 141 -8.46 0.43 -4.56
C PHE A 141 -7.05 0.91 -4.81
N ARG A 142 -6.80 2.21 -4.68
CA ARG A 142 -5.48 2.81 -4.84
C ARG A 142 -4.47 2.20 -3.87
N VAL A 143 -4.79 2.14 -2.58
CA VAL A 143 -3.90 1.55 -1.57
C VAL A 143 -3.62 0.07 -1.89
N ALA A 144 -4.64 -0.70 -2.26
CA ALA A 144 -4.45 -2.12 -2.58
C ALA A 144 -3.56 -2.33 -3.82
N VAL A 145 -3.75 -1.51 -4.87
CA VAL A 145 -2.94 -1.56 -6.09
C VAL A 145 -1.50 -1.11 -5.81
N ILE A 146 -1.28 -0.02 -5.05
CA ILE A 146 0.07 0.41 -4.68
C ILE A 146 0.80 -0.71 -3.95
N LEU A 147 0.18 -1.35 -2.96
CA LEU A 147 0.81 -2.44 -2.21
C LEU A 147 1.13 -3.65 -3.08
N SER A 148 0.26 -3.99 -4.04
CA SER A 148 0.45 -5.14 -4.94
C SER A 148 1.44 -4.86 -6.06
N ASP A 149 1.23 -3.77 -6.81
CA ASP A 149 1.82 -3.59 -8.13
C ASP A 149 3.09 -2.71 -8.09
N VAL A 150 3.24 -1.90 -7.05
CA VAL A 150 4.41 -1.03 -6.88
C VAL A 150 5.33 -1.57 -5.78
N GLU A 151 4.75 -2.02 -4.67
CA GLU A 151 5.51 -2.47 -3.51
C GLU A 151 5.73 -3.99 -3.48
N GLU A 152 5.12 -4.71 -4.43
CA GLU A 152 5.31 -6.14 -4.68
C GLU A 152 4.95 -7.05 -3.51
N PHE A 153 4.01 -6.63 -2.64
CA PHE A 153 3.50 -7.48 -1.58
C PHE A 153 2.58 -8.56 -2.15
N SER A 154 2.71 -9.77 -1.62
CA SER A 154 1.75 -10.84 -1.87
C SER A 154 0.37 -10.49 -1.32
N TYR A 155 -0.67 -11.07 -1.89
CA TYR A 155 -2.05 -10.81 -1.44
C TYR A 155 -2.29 -11.20 0.03
N LYS A 156 -1.56 -12.19 0.55
CA LYS A 156 -1.58 -12.56 1.98
C LYS A 156 -0.99 -11.44 2.83
N GLU A 157 0.18 -10.92 2.47
CA GLU A 157 0.80 -9.80 3.18
C GLU A 157 -0.09 -8.55 3.12
N ILE A 158 -0.73 -8.27 1.98
CA ILE A 158 -1.68 -7.16 1.84
C ILE A 158 -2.89 -7.37 2.77
N ALA A 159 -3.41 -8.58 2.86
CA ALA A 159 -4.51 -8.90 3.79
C ALA A 159 -4.11 -8.62 5.25
N ASP A 160 -2.89 -8.98 5.63
CA ASP A 160 -2.33 -8.72 6.97
C ASP A 160 -2.05 -7.22 7.21
N ILE A 161 -1.52 -6.51 6.21
CA ILE A 161 -1.25 -5.06 6.27
C ILE A 161 -2.57 -4.29 6.45
N LEU A 162 -3.57 -4.58 5.60
CA LEU A 162 -4.86 -3.89 5.58
C LEU A 162 -5.85 -4.39 6.64
N ARG A 163 -5.59 -5.56 7.24
CA ARG A 163 -6.50 -6.28 8.16
C ARG A 163 -7.89 -6.53 7.56
N ILE A 164 -7.90 -7.00 6.32
CA ILE A 164 -9.12 -7.36 5.58
C ILE A 164 -9.01 -8.80 5.04
N PRO A 165 -10.14 -9.47 4.77
CA PRO A 165 -10.14 -10.80 4.16
C PRO A 165 -9.40 -10.84 2.82
N LEU A 166 -8.74 -11.95 2.51
CA LEU A 166 -8.02 -12.17 1.25
C LEU A 166 -8.91 -11.97 0.02
N GLY A 167 -10.18 -12.39 0.07
CA GLY A 167 -11.14 -12.15 -1.01
C GLY A 167 -11.40 -10.66 -1.25
N THR A 168 -11.43 -9.85 -0.18
CA THR A 168 -11.55 -8.40 -0.28
C THR A 168 -10.30 -7.78 -0.92
N VAL A 169 -9.10 -8.27 -0.60
CA VAL A 169 -7.85 -7.83 -1.26
C VAL A 169 -7.93 -8.06 -2.76
N ARG A 170 -8.28 -9.30 -3.16
CA ARG A 170 -8.42 -9.69 -4.57
C ARG A 170 -9.40 -8.80 -5.31
N SER A 171 -10.58 -8.59 -4.74
CA SER A 171 -11.61 -7.76 -5.38
C SER A 171 -11.17 -6.29 -5.50
N ARG A 172 -10.48 -5.72 -4.49
CA ARG A 172 -9.97 -4.35 -4.54
C ARG A 172 -8.89 -4.17 -5.60
N ILE A 173 -7.94 -5.11 -5.68
CA ILE A 173 -6.86 -5.08 -6.69
C ILE A 173 -7.47 -5.22 -8.09
N PHE A 174 -8.36 -6.19 -8.30
CA PHE A 174 -9.02 -6.38 -9.59
C PHE A 174 -9.78 -5.14 -10.06
N ARG A 175 -10.59 -4.53 -9.18
CA ARG A 175 -11.33 -3.31 -9.50
C ARG A 175 -10.40 -2.13 -9.77
N GLY A 176 -9.37 -1.97 -8.96
CA GLY A 176 -8.37 -0.92 -9.14
C GLY A 176 -7.64 -1.04 -10.47
N ARG A 177 -7.16 -2.23 -10.83
CA ARG A 177 -6.50 -2.50 -12.11
C ARG A 177 -7.44 -2.24 -13.30
N ARG A 178 -8.71 -2.66 -13.19
CA ARG A 178 -9.71 -2.40 -14.24
C ARG A 178 -9.93 -0.90 -14.47
N LEU A 179 -9.99 -0.11 -13.42
CA LEU A 179 -10.12 1.35 -13.53
C LEU A 179 -8.86 1.97 -14.14
N LEU A 180 -7.66 1.55 -13.70
CA LEU A 180 -6.39 1.98 -14.29
C LEU A 180 -6.32 1.66 -15.79
N ARG A 181 -6.71 0.46 -16.18
CA ARG A 181 -6.74 0.06 -17.60
C ARG A 181 -7.65 0.98 -18.43
N ARG A 182 -8.79 1.37 -17.89
CA ARG A 182 -9.70 2.33 -18.58
C ARG A 182 -9.05 3.71 -18.70
N SER A 183 -8.39 4.19 -17.67
CA SER A 183 -7.72 5.49 -17.64
C SER A 183 -6.49 5.52 -18.56
N LEU A 184 -5.61 4.53 -18.42
CA LEU A 184 -4.34 4.45 -19.12
C LEU A 184 -4.44 3.82 -20.52
N GLY A 185 -5.56 3.15 -20.85
CA GLY A 185 -5.71 2.44 -22.13
C GLY A 185 -5.61 3.33 -23.36
N LYS A 186 -6.12 4.55 -23.29
CA LYS A 186 -6.00 5.55 -24.39
C LYS A 186 -4.54 5.98 -24.58
N TYR A 187 -3.84 6.20 -23.47
CA TYR A 187 -2.42 6.58 -23.48
C TYR A 187 -1.55 5.44 -24.01
N ALA A 188 -1.74 4.23 -23.47
CA ALA A 188 -0.98 3.06 -23.89
C ALA A 188 -1.13 2.75 -25.39
N LYS A 189 -2.35 2.88 -25.95
CA LYS A 189 -2.61 2.76 -27.40
C LYS A 189 -1.90 3.85 -28.20
N ALA A 190 -1.97 5.10 -27.77
CA ALA A 190 -1.33 6.22 -28.47
C ALA A 190 0.20 6.10 -28.52
N ARG A 191 0.80 5.40 -27.57
CA ARG A 191 2.25 5.17 -27.46
C ARG A 191 2.69 3.79 -27.95
N GLY A 192 1.78 2.95 -28.45
CA GLY A 192 2.11 1.61 -28.94
C GLY A 192 2.58 0.63 -27.85
N ILE A 193 2.16 0.84 -26.60
CA ILE A 193 2.49 -0.03 -25.46
C ILE A 193 1.59 -1.27 -25.43
N ILE A 194 0.34 -1.11 -25.94
CA ILE A 194 -0.67 -2.17 -26.14
C ILE A 194 -1.39 -1.99 -27.47
#